data_a0e361af484329c0334e425360248577
#
_entry.id   a0e361af484329c0334e425360248577
#
_cell.length_a   1.000
_cell.length_b   1.000
_cell.length_c   1.000
_cell.angle_alpha   90.00
_cell.angle_beta   90.00
_cell.angle_gamma   90.00
#
_symmetry.space_group_name_H-M   'P 1'
#
loop_
_entity.id
_entity.type
_entity.pdbx_description
1 polymer ?
#
loop_
_entity_poly.entity_id
_entity_poly.type
_entity_poly.pdbx_seq_one_letter_code
_entity_poly.pdbx_strand_id
1 'polypeptide(L)'
;MSTGTTVVVLVAAPPGLRGHVTRWFTEVAAGVYVGNPNPRIRDRLWNLLADRIHDGQAVMIEPATNEQGWTARTAGRDRWSPVDFDGLTLIARPRQGGRSWRPAGGPR
;
A
#
# COMPACT_ATOMS: atom_id res chain seq x y z
N MET A 1 -11.82 -18.31 9.91
CA MET A 1 -10.66 -17.51 10.29
C MET A 1 -10.69 -16.16 9.63
N SER A 2 -10.47 -15.12 10.40
CA SER A 2 -10.51 -13.78 9.86
C SER A 2 -9.29 -13.48 9.02
N THR A 3 -9.48 -12.89 7.86
CA THR A 3 -8.40 -12.46 7.01
C THR A 3 -8.12 -10.97 7.18
N GLY A 4 -9.10 -10.24 7.70
CA GLY A 4 -8.95 -8.83 7.98
C GLY A 4 -9.12 -7.94 6.77
N THR A 5 -9.56 -6.72 7.02
CA THR A 5 -9.77 -5.75 5.96
C THR A 5 -8.43 -5.28 5.39
N THR A 6 -8.37 -5.25 4.07
CA THR A 6 -7.17 -4.82 3.35
C THR A 6 -7.55 -3.66 2.44
N VAL A 7 -6.69 -2.66 2.36
CA VAL A 7 -6.89 -1.49 1.51
C VAL A 7 -5.75 -1.43 0.49
N VAL A 8 -6.12 -1.20 -0.77
CA VAL A 8 -5.14 -1.01 -1.84
C VAL A 8 -5.35 0.38 -2.42
N VAL A 9 -4.27 1.11 -2.60
CA VAL A 9 -4.28 2.42 -3.25
C VAL A 9 -3.40 2.36 -4.48
N LEU A 10 -3.94 2.76 -5.63
CA LEU A 10 -3.20 2.82 -6.88
C LEU A 10 -3.21 4.24 -7.39
N VAL A 11 -2.04 4.76 -7.73
CA VAL A 11 -1.88 6.08 -8.32
C VAL A 11 -1.15 5.91 -9.64
N ALA A 12 -1.72 6.47 -10.70
CA ALA A 12 -1.15 6.41 -12.06
C ALA A 12 -0.85 4.98 -12.49
N ALA A 13 -1.76 4.06 -12.20
CA ALA A 13 -1.58 2.65 -12.54
C ALA A 13 -1.70 2.42 -14.05
N PRO A 14 -0.92 1.49 -14.60
CA PRO A 14 -1.06 1.11 -16.01
C PRO A 14 -2.44 0.55 -16.30
N PRO A 15 -2.90 0.65 -17.55
CA PRO A 15 -4.18 0.07 -17.95
C PRO A 15 -4.25 -1.42 -17.62
N GLY A 16 -5.41 -1.86 -17.17
CA GLY A 16 -5.64 -3.27 -16.87
C GLY A 16 -5.29 -3.67 -15.46
N LEU A 17 -4.43 -2.94 -14.78
CA LEU A 17 -4.03 -3.31 -13.43
C LEU A 17 -5.19 -3.20 -12.45
N ARG A 18 -6.05 -2.21 -12.65
CA ARG A 18 -7.22 -2.03 -11.79
C ARG A 18 -8.17 -3.23 -11.86
N GLY A 19 -8.27 -3.87 -13.01
CA GLY A 19 -9.13 -5.04 -13.17
C GLY A 19 -8.70 -6.21 -12.29
N HIS A 20 -7.42 -6.35 -12.05
CA HIS A 20 -6.94 -7.40 -11.15
C HIS A 20 -7.34 -7.15 -9.71
N VAL A 21 -7.35 -5.87 -9.31
CA VAL A 21 -7.73 -5.51 -7.95
C VAL A 21 -9.22 -5.67 -7.74
N THR A 22 -10.03 -5.25 -8.72
CA THR A 22 -11.49 -5.29 -8.57
C THR A 22 -12.07 -6.69 -8.54
N ARG A 23 -11.29 -7.71 -8.85
CA ARG A 23 -11.74 -9.09 -8.66
C ARG A 23 -12.00 -9.41 -7.19
N TRP A 24 -11.25 -8.80 -6.31
CA TRP A 24 -11.26 -9.14 -4.89
C TRP A 24 -11.60 -7.96 -4.00
N PHE A 25 -11.62 -6.75 -4.56
CA PHE A 25 -11.78 -5.50 -3.82
C PHE A 25 -12.85 -4.65 -4.47
N THR A 26 -13.44 -3.77 -3.68
CA THR A 26 -14.39 -2.78 -4.16
C THR A 26 -13.71 -1.42 -4.19
N GLU A 27 -13.81 -0.73 -5.32
CA GLU A 27 -13.29 0.62 -5.42
C GLU A 27 -14.24 1.58 -4.71
N VAL A 28 -13.76 2.24 -3.67
CA VAL A 28 -14.58 3.13 -2.84
C VAL A 28 -14.29 4.60 -3.15
N ALA A 29 -13.19 4.87 -3.81
CA ALA A 29 -12.83 6.20 -4.30
C ALA A 29 -11.85 5.98 -5.43
N ALA A 30 -11.58 7.01 -6.23
CA ALA A 30 -10.66 6.86 -7.36
C ALA A 30 -9.32 6.29 -6.88
N GLY A 31 -8.98 5.10 -7.33
CA GLY A 31 -7.74 4.44 -6.99
C GLY A 31 -7.67 3.84 -5.59
N VAL A 32 -8.77 3.86 -4.85
CA VAL A 32 -8.79 3.33 -3.48
C VAL A 32 -9.73 2.13 -3.42
N TYR A 33 -9.22 1.00 -2.99
CA TYR A 33 -9.95 -0.27 -3.01
C TYR A 33 -9.93 -0.89 -1.64
N VAL A 34 -11.06 -1.47 -1.24
CA VAL A 34 -11.20 -2.14 0.06
C VAL A 34 -11.70 -3.55 -0.17
N GLY A 35 -11.12 -4.50 0.52
CA GLY A 35 -11.52 -5.88 0.43
C GLY A 35 -11.09 -6.69 1.64
N ASN A 36 -11.41 -7.96 1.60
CA ASN A 36 -11.07 -8.86 2.69
C ASN A 36 -10.56 -10.20 2.13
N PRO A 37 -9.45 -10.16 1.37
CA PRO A 37 -8.90 -11.38 0.79
C PRO A 37 -8.20 -12.22 1.83
N ASN A 38 -8.07 -13.53 1.57
CA ASN A 38 -7.22 -14.32 2.42
C ASN A 38 -5.75 -13.99 2.15
N PRO A 39 -4.84 -14.36 3.07
CA PRO A 39 -3.43 -13.97 2.92
C PRO A 39 -2.79 -14.43 1.63
N ARG A 40 -3.16 -15.58 1.10
CA ARG A 40 -2.58 -16.10 -0.14
C ARG A 40 -2.93 -15.21 -1.32
N ILE A 41 -4.21 -14.85 -1.42
CA ILE A 41 -4.67 -13.96 -2.50
C ILE A 41 -4.04 -12.60 -2.35
N ARG A 42 -3.96 -12.11 -1.12
CA ARG A 42 -3.36 -10.81 -0.84
C ARG A 42 -1.90 -10.77 -1.30
N ASP A 43 -1.13 -11.81 -0.99
CA ASP A 43 0.26 -11.85 -1.39
C ASP A 43 0.43 -11.96 -2.90
N ARG A 44 -0.41 -12.77 -3.54
CA ARG A 44 -0.38 -12.90 -5.00
C ARG A 44 -0.70 -11.58 -5.68
N LEU A 45 -1.72 -10.92 -5.18
CA LEU A 45 -2.10 -9.62 -5.74
C LEU A 45 -0.98 -8.62 -5.55
N TRP A 46 -0.37 -8.59 -4.37
CA TRP A 46 0.71 -7.67 -4.13
C TRP A 46 1.90 -7.90 -5.07
N ASN A 47 2.26 -9.16 -5.27
CA ASN A 47 3.36 -9.46 -6.19
C ASN A 47 3.06 -8.99 -7.60
N LEU A 48 1.82 -9.13 -8.04
CA LEU A 48 1.40 -8.63 -9.35
C LEU A 48 1.49 -7.12 -9.42
N LEU A 49 0.97 -6.43 -8.40
CA LEU A 49 1.00 -4.97 -8.36
C LEU A 49 2.43 -4.45 -8.34
N ALA A 50 3.27 -5.03 -7.49
CA ALA A 50 4.66 -4.58 -7.38
C ALA A 50 5.42 -4.77 -8.69
N ASP A 51 5.10 -5.83 -9.41
CA ASP A 51 5.76 -6.13 -10.68
C ASP A 51 5.34 -5.17 -11.79
N ARG A 52 4.10 -4.70 -11.78
CA ARG A 52 3.53 -3.98 -12.92
C ARG A 52 3.27 -2.50 -12.72
N ILE A 53 3.47 -1.99 -11.51
CA ILE A 53 3.11 -0.60 -11.25
C ILE A 53 4.05 0.39 -11.92
N HIS A 54 5.30 0.03 -12.15
CA HIS A 54 6.29 0.82 -12.88
C HIS A 54 6.42 2.26 -12.33
N ASP A 55 5.97 3.25 -13.10
CA ASP A 55 6.11 4.66 -12.73
C ASP A 55 5.00 5.16 -11.82
N GLY A 56 4.02 4.33 -11.54
CA GLY A 56 2.96 4.71 -10.64
C GLY A 56 3.32 4.43 -9.19
N GLN A 57 2.29 4.32 -8.39
CA GLN A 57 2.44 4.04 -6.96
C GLN A 57 1.39 3.04 -6.54
N ALA A 58 1.79 2.05 -5.77
CA ALA A 58 0.87 1.06 -5.20
C ALA A 58 1.13 0.97 -3.71
N VAL A 59 0.06 0.92 -2.94
CA VAL A 59 0.14 0.75 -1.49
C VAL A 59 -0.88 -0.31 -1.10
N MET A 60 -0.49 -1.23 -0.23
CA MET A 60 -1.42 -2.20 0.34
C MET A 60 -1.31 -2.11 1.85
N ILE A 61 -2.41 -1.76 2.50
CA ILE A 61 -2.52 -1.70 3.94
C ILE A 61 -3.23 -2.97 4.40
N GLU A 62 -2.60 -3.71 5.29
CA GLU A 62 -3.10 -5.02 5.71
C GLU A 62 -3.04 -5.17 7.21
N PRO A 63 -3.86 -6.05 7.79
CA PRO A 63 -3.82 -6.28 9.22
C PRO A 63 -2.48 -6.81 9.68
N ALA A 64 -2.07 -6.41 10.86
CA ALA A 64 -0.83 -6.88 11.47
C ALA A 64 -1.02 -7.00 12.96
N THR A 65 -0.15 -7.79 13.59
CA THR A 65 -0.21 -8.05 15.03
C THR A 65 0.70 -7.10 15.80
N ASN A 66 0.93 -5.91 15.28
CA ASN A 66 1.67 -4.87 16.00
C ASN A 66 0.70 -4.00 16.78
N GLU A 67 1.22 -3.01 17.50
CA GLU A 67 0.39 -2.16 18.33
C GLU A 67 -0.64 -1.37 17.55
N GLN A 68 -0.29 -0.90 16.35
CA GLN A 68 -1.22 -0.12 15.55
C GLN A 68 -2.24 -0.98 14.82
N GLY A 69 -2.01 -2.29 14.70
CA GLY A 69 -2.96 -3.21 14.10
C GLY A 69 -2.89 -3.33 12.60
N TRP A 70 -1.98 -2.63 11.96
CA TRP A 70 -1.83 -2.69 10.51
C TRP A 70 -0.39 -2.46 10.11
N THR A 71 -0.09 -2.86 8.88
CA THR A 71 1.19 -2.55 8.25
C THR A 71 0.93 -2.25 6.78
N ALA A 72 1.93 -1.75 6.08
CA ALA A 72 1.78 -1.37 4.69
C ALA A 72 2.93 -1.88 3.85
N ARG A 73 2.61 -2.24 2.60
CA ARG A 73 3.59 -2.52 1.56
C ARG A 73 3.46 -1.43 0.50
N THR A 74 4.57 -1.00 -0.04
CA THR A 74 4.57 0.05 -1.06
C THR A 74 5.44 -0.36 -2.23
N ALA A 75 5.09 0.09 -3.42
CA ALA A 75 5.84 -0.19 -4.63
C ALA A 75 5.63 0.92 -5.63
N GLY A 76 6.51 0.99 -6.63
CA GLY A 76 6.43 2.00 -7.66
C GLY A 76 7.56 2.99 -7.56
N ARG A 77 7.68 3.84 -8.59
CA ARG A 77 8.79 4.77 -8.68
C ARG A 77 8.79 5.82 -7.59
N ASP A 78 7.60 6.37 -7.30
CA ASP A 78 7.49 7.43 -6.30
C ASP A 78 6.86 6.91 -5.02
N ARG A 79 7.11 5.65 -4.70
CA ARG A 79 6.52 5.05 -3.53
C ARG A 79 6.96 5.75 -2.26
N TRP A 80 6.02 5.81 -1.31
CA TRP A 80 6.32 6.22 0.05
C TRP A 80 6.69 4.95 0.81
N SER A 81 7.71 5.01 1.61
CA SER A 81 8.26 3.81 2.25
C SER A 81 7.72 3.61 3.64
N PRO A 82 7.36 2.37 4.01
CA PRO A 82 7.04 2.08 5.40
C PRO A 82 8.30 2.18 6.24
N VAL A 83 8.19 2.79 7.40
CA VAL A 83 9.31 2.99 8.32
C VAL A 83 8.88 2.55 9.70
N ASP A 84 9.69 1.70 10.32
CA ASP A 84 9.44 1.30 11.69
C ASP A 84 9.97 2.38 12.63
N PHE A 85 9.09 2.92 13.43
CA PHE A 85 9.44 3.98 14.36
C PHE A 85 8.84 3.63 15.71
N ASP A 86 9.70 3.16 16.61
CA ASP A 86 9.31 2.86 17.97
C ASP A 86 8.15 1.84 18.04
N GLY A 87 8.22 0.81 17.20
CA GLY A 87 7.21 -0.23 17.16
C GLY A 87 6.02 0.07 16.29
N LEU A 88 5.96 1.26 15.70
CA LEU A 88 4.88 1.65 14.79
C LEU A 88 5.39 1.71 13.37
N THR A 89 4.51 1.40 12.43
CA THR A 89 4.81 1.56 11.01
C THR A 89 4.31 2.92 10.55
N LEU A 90 5.21 3.74 10.08
CA LEU A 90 4.88 5.05 9.52
C LEU A 90 5.19 5.03 8.02
N ILE A 91 4.55 5.92 7.29
CA ILE A 91 4.78 6.04 5.86
C ILE A 91 5.59 7.32 5.61
N ALA A 92 6.73 7.16 4.95
CA ALA A 92 7.62 8.28 4.67
C ALA A 92 7.63 8.58 3.19
N ARG A 93 7.62 9.87 2.84
CA ARG A 93 7.73 10.31 1.46
C ARG A 93 9.13 10.05 0.92
N PRO A 94 9.27 9.89 -0.40
CA PRO A 94 10.59 9.86 -1.00
C PRO A 94 11.33 11.17 -0.69
N ARG A 95 12.61 11.05 -0.39
CA ARG A 95 13.43 12.23 -0.11
C ARG A 95 13.78 12.92 -1.41
N GLN A 96 13.90 14.22 -1.32
CA GLN A 96 14.34 15.04 -2.45
C GLN A 96 15.48 15.92 -1.99
N GLY A 97 16.53 15.96 -2.79
CA GLY A 97 17.65 16.82 -2.51
C GLY A 97 18.37 16.53 -1.20
N GLY A 98 18.36 15.30 -0.74
CA GLY A 98 19.05 14.92 0.47
C GLY A 98 18.47 15.44 1.76
N ARG A 99 17.23 15.83 1.75
CA ARG A 99 16.55 16.32 2.93
C ARG A 99 16.40 15.26 3.99
N SER A 100 16.24 15.71 5.22
CA SER A 100 15.97 14.79 6.32
C SER A 100 14.68 14.03 6.10
N TRP A 101 14.65 12.81 6.62
CA TRP A 101 13.45 12.00 6.61
C TRP A 101 12.34 12.68 7.40
N ARG A 102 11.10 12.50 6.95
CA ARG A 102 9.94 13.02 7.62
C ARG A 102 8.72 12.17 7.27
N PRO A 103 7.88 11.81 8.26
CA PRO A 103 6.69 11.03 7.96
C PRO A 103 5.72 11.80 7.10
N ALA A 104 5.02 11.08 6.20
CA ALA A 104 3.98 11.68 5.40
C ALA A 104 2.84 12.14 6.31
N GLY A 105 2.35 13.36 6.08
CA GLY A 105 1.27 13.90 6.88
C GLY A 105 1.65 14.29 8.30
N GLY A 106 2.90 14.15 8.67
CA GLY A 106 3.35 14.56 9.98
C GLY A 106 3.46 16.07 10.14
N PRO A 107 3.64 16.54 11.38
CA PRO A 107 3.83 17.97 11.61
C PRO A 107 5.13 18.46 10.99
N ARG A 108 5.21 19.76 10.76
CA ARG A 108 6.35 20.36 10.13
C ARG A 108 7.36 20.89 11.11
#